data_469dbd6947f3aa14ffe7b10f883e5963
#
_entry.id   469dbd6947f3aa14ffe7b10f883e5963
#
_cell.length_a   1.000
_cell.length_b   1.000
_cell.length_c   1.000
_cell.angle_alpha   90.00
_cell.angle_beta   90.00
_cell.angle_gamma   90.00
#
_symmetry.space_group_name_H-M   'P 1'
#
loop_
_entity.id
_entity.type
_entity.pdbx_description
1 polymer ?
#
loop_
_entity_poly.entity_id
_entity_poly.type
_entity_poly.pdbx_seq_one_letter_code
_entity_poly.pdbx_strand_id
1 'polypeptide(L)'
;MKRRSFLKSAGAGLALAAPAVARAQLPELHWRLASSFPKSLDALYGAGANFAQRIAQLTEGRFQIRVFAAGEIVPPLQVLDAVQSGTVECGHTASYYYVGKHPAFAFDTTLPFGLNARQQNAWMYEGGGIEPLRELFARYNCVQFPAGNTGAQMGGWFRKEVNSLQDLKGLKFRIAGIAGQVLAKLGVVPQQIAGSELYQALERGTIDAAEWVGPYDDAKLGFVKVAPYYYYPGFWEGSAQLSILVNAQKWAELPEPYKVAVELAAAETNVRMNAQYDVRNHDALRELVQAGARLRAFPRPVMEAAY
;
A
#
# COMPACT_ATOMS: atom_id res chain seq x y z
N MET A 1 49.77 -60.22 -44.02
CA MET A 1 48.30 -60.01 -44.12
C MET A 1 47.89 -59.01 -43.10
N LYS A 2 47.08 -58.06 -43.50
CA LYS A 2 46.93 -56.69 -43.00
C LYS A 2 46.22 -56.56 -41.64
N ARG A 3 46.92 -56.10 -40.61
CA ARG A 3 46.37 -55.76 -39.26
C ARG A 3 45.91 -54.26 -39.15
N ARG A 4 45.54 -53.62 -40.27
CA ARG A 4 45.28 -52.15 -40.32
C ARG A 4 43.81 -51.77 -40.56
N SER A 5 42.88 -52.75 -40.64
CA SER A 5 41.46 -52.46 -40.96
C SER A 5 40.48 -52.57 -39.82
N PHE A 6 40.94 -52.86 -38.59
CA PHE A 6 40.05 -53.04 -37.43
C PHE A 6 39.88 -51.82 -36.52
N LEU A 7 40.67 -50.74 -36.78
CA LEU A 7 40.65 -49.53 -35.97
C LEU A 7 39.86 -48.37 -36.57
N LYS A 8 39.14 -48.57 -37.67
CA LYS A 8 38.36 -47.52 -38.35
C LYS A 8 36.84 -47.59 -38.09
N SER A 9 36.35 -48.58 -37.33
CA SER A 9 34.91 -48.81 -37.11
C SER A 9 34.47 -48.57 -35.67
N ALA A 10 35.34 -48.07 -34.78
CA ALA A 10 35.03 -47.84 -33.36
C ALA A 10 34.88 -46.36 -32.99
N GLY A 11 34.75 -45.48 -34.01
CA GLY A 11 34.74 -44.03 -33.80
C GLY A 11 33.39 -43.34 -34.05
N ALA A 12 32.31 -44.05 -34.20
CA ALA A 12 30.98 -43.47 -34.46
C ALA A 12 29.95 -44.05 -33.47
N GLY A 13 29.74 -43.44 -32.35
CA GLY A 13 28.64 -43.85 -31.47
C GLY A 13 28.70 -43.45 -29.99
N LEU A 14 29.50 -42.48 -29.62
CA LEU A 14 29.34 -41.82 -28.32
C LEU A 14 28.83 -40.38 -28.54
N ALA A 15 27.60 -40.28 -29.07
CA ALA A 15 26.79 -39.09 -28.80
C ALA A 15 26.51 -39.12 -27.30
N LEU A 16 27.24 -38.31 -26.54
CA LEU A 16 26.95 -37.96 -25.17
C LEU A 16 25.49 -37.43 -25.18
N ALA A 17 24.56 -38.26 -24.86
CA ALA A 17 23.24 -37.83 -24.43
C ALA A 17 23.44 -37.08 -23.13
N ALA A 18 23.76 -35.77 -23.24
CA ALA A 18 23.64 -34.86 -22.10
C ALA A 18 22.21 -35.04 -21.60
N PRO A 19 21.99 -35.34 -20.32
CA PRO A 19 20.63 -35.39 -19.81
C PRO A 19 20.05 -34.01 -20.08
N ALA A 20 19.09 -33.94 -20.99
CA ALA A 20 18.24 -32.78 -21.12
C ALA A 20 17.50 -32.71 -19.78
N VAL A 21 18.00 -31.89 -18.86
CA VAL A 21 17.25 -31.50 -17.68
C VAL A 21 16.04 -30.79 -18.25
N ALA A 22 14.95 -31.51 -18.41
CA ALA A 22 13.65 -30.94 -18.70
C ALA A 22 13.32 -30.06 -17.50
N ARG A 23 13.72 -28.77 -17.55
CA ARG A 23 13.19 -27.77 -16.62
C ARG A 23 11.70 -27.79 -16.86
N ALA A 24 10.95 -28.30 -15.88
CA ALA A 24 9.51 -28.20 -15.91
C ALA A 24 9.18 -26.73 -16.17
N GLN A 25 8.54 -26.47 -17.30
CA GLN A 25 8.20 -25.11 -17.71
C GLN A 25 7.18 -24.58 -16.70
N LEU A 26 7.51 -23.47 -16.02
CA LEU A 26 6.60 -22.85 -15.06
C LEU A 26 5.29 -22.49 -15.76
N PRO A 27 4.12 -22.61 -15.11
CA PRO A 27 2.83 -22.34 -15.70
C PRO A 27 2.67 -20.86 -16.06
N GLU A 28 1.88 -20.57 -17.08
CA GLU A 28 1.40 -19.23 -17.36
C GLU A 28 0.25 -18.90 -16.42
N LEU A 29 0.35 -17.75 -15.71
CA LEU A 29 -0.65 -17.30 -14.76
C LEU A 29 -1.11 -15.89 -15.07
N HIS A 30 -2.41 -15.66 -14.94
CA HIS A 30 -3.03 -14.34 -15.08
C HIS A 30 -3.89 -14.06 -13.86
N TRP A 31 -3.48 -13.07 -13.06
CA TRP A 31 -4.21 -12.63 -11.88
C TRP A 31 -4.79 -11.23 -12.06
N ARG A 32 -5.77 -10.92 -11.21
CA ARG A 32 -6.36 -9.59 -11.07
C ARG A 32 -5.97 -9.03 -9.71
N LEU A 33 -5.51 -7.79 -9.70
CA LEU A 33 -5.24 -7.03 -8.49
C LEU A 33 -6.23 -5.89 -8.39
N ALA A 34 -7.04 -5.87 -7.33
CA ALA A 34 -7.89 -4.74 -7.00
C ALA A 34 -7.13 -3.74 -6.10
N SER A 35 -7.07 -2.47 -6.50
CA SER A 35 -6.45 -1.41 -5.70
C SER A 35 -7.49 -0.57 -4.99
N SER A 36 -7.21 -0.18 -3.74
CA SER A 36 -8.00 0.81 -3.00
C SER A 36 -7.80 2.25 -3.50
N PHE A 37 -6.90 2.47 -4.45
CA PHE A 37 -6.43 3.79 -4.85
C PHE A 37 -6.80 4.12 -6.30
N PRO A 38 -7.20 5.39 -6.59
CA PRO A 38 -7.50 5.84 -7.95
C PRO A 38 -6.22 6.04 -8.78
N LYS A 39 -6.34 5.92 -10.11
CA LYS A 39 -5.22 6.08 -11.06
C LYS A 39 -4.54 7.44 -11.00
N SER A 40 -5.25 8.48 -10.58
CA SER A 40 -4.70 9.84 -10.43
C SER A 40 -3.59 9.92 -9.37
N LEU A 41 -3.58 9.02 -8.40
CA LEU A 41 -2.57 8.94 -7.34
C LEU A 41 -1.46 7.97 -7.76
N ASP A 42 -0.57 8.43 -8.62
CA ASP A 42 0.44 7.60 -9.28
C ASP A 42 1.54 7.06 -8.35
N ALA A 43 1.69 7.58 -7.13
CA ALA A 43 2.52 6.97 -6.10
C ALA A 43 1.79 5.79 -5.43
N LEU A 44 0.56 5.99 -4.98
CA LEU A 44 -0.27 4.94 -4.36
C LEU A 44 -0.67 3.86 -5.36
N TYR A 45 -1.42 4.22 -6.39
CA TYR A 45 -1.83 3.27 -7.44
C TYR A 45 -0.64 2.68 -8.18
N GLY A 46 0.38 3.52 -8.44
CA GLY A 46 1.61 3.13 -9.11
C GLY A 46 2.40 2.06 -8.37
N ALA A 47 2.26 1.94 -7.05
CA ALA A 47 2.86 0.85 -6.29
C ALA A 47 2.29 -0.51 -6.71
N GLY A 48 0.97 -0.65 -6.83
CA GLY A 48 0.34 -1.87 -7.35
C GLY A 48 0.75 -2.16 -8.81
N ALA A 49 0.88 -1.12 -9.64
CA ALA A 49 1.35 -1.27 -11.02
C ALA A 49 2.82 -1.69 -11.08
N ASN A 50 3.69 -1.12 -10.24
CA ASN A 50 5.09 -1.50 -10.13
C ASN A 50 5.23 -2.96 -9.69
N PHE A 51 4.49 -3.38 -8.67
CA PHE A 51 4.44 -4.76 -8.20
C PHE A 51 4.11 -5.73 -9.35
N ALA A 52 3.04 -5.46 -10.08
CA ALA A 52 2.62 -6.28 -11.21
C ALA A 52 3.68 -6.33 -12.32
N GLN A 53 4.28 -5.18 -12.66
CA GLN A 53 5.34 -5.09 -13.66
C GLN A 53 6.58 -5.89 -13.25
N ARG A 54 6.98 -5.81 -11.97
CA ARG A 54 8.17 -6.53 -11.47
C ARG A 54 7.95 -8.04 -11.48
N ILE A 55 6.76 -8.51 -11.12
CA ILE A 55 6.43 -9.94 -11.23
C ILE A 55 6.55 -10.40 -12.68
N ALA A 56 5.98 -9.67 -13.64
CA ALA A 56 6.08 -10.03 -15.05
C ALA A 56 7.55 -10.09 -15.52
N GLN A 57 8.39 -9.14 -15.10
CA GLN A 57 9.82 -9.11 -15.43
C GLN A 57 10.57 -10.30 -14.81
N LEU A 58 10.34 -10.59 -13.53
CA LEU A 58 11.01 -11.70 -12.80
C LEU A 58 10.61 -13.08 -13.31
N THR A 59 9.45 -13.19 -13.97
CA THR A 59 8.89 -14.44 -14.46
C THR A 59 8.88 -14.53 -15.99
N GLU A 60 9.64 -13.67 -16.68
CA GLU A 60 9.74 -13.65 -18.14
C GLU A 60 8.36 -13.54 -18.83
N GLY A 61 7.43 -12.80 -18.21
CA GLY A 61 6.07 -12.60 -18.69
C GLY A 61 5.11 -13.76 -18.45
N ARG A 62 5.54 -14.84 -17.79
CA ARG A 62 4.70 -16.01 -17.53
C ARG A 62 3.68 -15.79 -16.41
N PHE A 63 4.00 -14.95 -15.43
CA PHE A 63 3.06 -14.54 -14.41
C PHE A 63 2.71 -13.06 -14.60
N GLN A 64 1.50 -12.81 -15.03
CA GLN A 64 0.98 -11.48 -15.31
C GLN A 64 -0.13 -11.11 -14.34
N ILE A 65 -0.10 -9.87 -13.85
CA ILE A 65 -1.13 -9.34 -12.95
C ILE A 65 -1.73 -8.09 -13.59
N ARG A 66 -3.04 -8.11 -13.85
CA ARG A 66 -3.78 -6.95 -14.30
C ARG A 66 -4.25 -6.14 -13.11
N VAL A 67 -3.85 -4.87 -13.04
CA VAL A 67 -4.21 -3.96 -11.96
C VAL A 67 -5.47 -3.17 -12.30
N PHE A 68 -6.41 -3.15 -11.38
CA PHE A 68 -7.66 -2.40 -11.44
C PHE A 68 -7.67 -1.33 -10.36
N ALA A 69 -8.00 -0.11 -10.73
CA ALA A 69 -8.07 1.01 -9.81
C ALA A 69 -9.30 0.94 -8.90
N ALA A 70 -9.30 1.80 -7.89
CA ALA A 70 -10.42 1.97 -6.96
C ALA A 70 -11.76 2.08 -7.70
N GLY A 71 -12.70 1.19 -7.38
CA GLY A 71 -14.05 1.19 -7.91
C GLY A 71 -14.21 0.58 -9.32
N GLU A 72 -13.14 0.15 -10.01
CA GLU A 72 -13.28 -0.48 -11.33
C GLU A 72 -13.94 -1.87 -11.25
N ILE A 73 -13.56 -2.69 -10.27
CA ILE A 73 -14.10 -4.05 -10.09
C ILE A 73 -14.50 -4.35 -8.65
N VAL A 74 -13.97 -3.58 -7.68
CA VAL A 74 -14.22 -3.73 -6.26
C VAL A 74 -14.34 -2.34 -5.62
N PRO A 75 -15.31 -2.09 -4.73
CA PRO A 75 -15.34 -0.86 -3.95
C PRO A 75 -14.03 -0.65 -3.18
N PRO A 76 -13.47 0.56 -3.11
CA PRO A 76 -12.11 0.81 -2.59
C PRO A 76 -11.86 0.28 -1.18
N LEU A 77 -12.86 0.31 -0.29
CA LEU A 77 -12.76 -0.15 1.09
C LEU A 77 -13.14 -1.63 1.29
N GLN A 78 -13.40 -2.39 0.20
CA GLN A 78 -13.78 -3.80 0.22
C GLN A 78 -12.73 -4.72 -0.42
N VAL A 79 -11.51 -4.22 -0.61
CA VAL A 79 -10.44 -5.01 -1.26
C VAL A 79 -10.10 -6.27 -0.46
N LEU A 80 -10.04 -6.19 0.88
CA LEU A 80 -9.85 -7.38 1.73
C LEU A 80 -10.95 -8.42 1.52
N ASP A 81 -12.21 -8.00 1.47
CA ASP A 81 -13.35 -8.91 1.28
C ASP A 81 -13.30 -9.61 -0.08
N ALA A 82 -12.91 -8.88 -1.12
CA ALA A 82 -12.78 -9.43 -2.47
C ALA A 82 -11.63 -10.45 -2.58
N VAL A 83 -10.50 -10.20 -1.92
CA VAL A 83 -9.38 -11.15 -1.86
C VAL A 83 -9.76 -12.35 -1.00
N GLN A 84 -10.35 -12.13 0.17
CA GLN A 84 -10.80 -13.19 1.08
C GLN A 84 -11.74 -14.18 0.40
N SER A 85 -12.70 -13.68 -0.37
CA SER A 85 -13.69 -14.51 -1.10
C SER A 85 -13.16 -15.11 -2.38
N GLY A 86 -11.95 -14.74 -2.85
CA GLY A 86 -11.39 -15.16 -4.13
C GLY A 86 -12.05 -14.47 -5.35
N THR A 87 -12.81 -13.40 -5.14
CA THR A 87 -13.35 -12.56 -6.25
C THR A 87 -12.22 -11.99 -7.11
N VAL A 88 -11.09 -11.65 -6.46
CA VAL A 88 -9.81 -11.34 -7.10
C VAL A 88 -8.70 -12.13 -6.43
N GLU A 89 -7.63 -12.41 -7.16
CA GLU A 89 -6.51 -13.20 -6.69
C GLU A 89 -5.66 -12.44 -5.68
N CYS A 90 -5.53 -11.11 -5.85
CA CYS A 90 -4.78 -10.25 -4.94
C CYS A 90 -5.36 -8.82 -4.88
N GLY A 91 -4.90 -8.04 -3.91
CA GLY A 91 -5.32 -6.67 -3.70
C GLY A 91 -4.19 -5.79 -3.18
N HIS A 92 -4.27 -4.48 -3.41
CA HIS A 92 -3.36 -3.48 -2.87
C HIS A 92 -4.15 -2.44 -2.07
N THR A 93 -3.86 -2.31 -0.78
CA THR A 93 -4.70 -1.56 0.17
C THR A 93 -3.92 -1.07 1.39
N ALA A 94 -4.56 -0.24 2.20
CA ALA A 94 -4.12 0.10 3.55
C ALA A 94 -4.95 -0.71 4.55
N SER A 95 -4.30 -1.54 5.35
CA SER A 95 -4.98 -2.52 6.21
C SER A 95 -5.83 -1.89 7.31
N TYR A 96 -5.48 -0.68 7.76
CA TYR A 96 -6.27 0.04 8.77
C TYR A 96 -7.70 0.40 8.30
N TYR A 97 -8.01 0.28 7.00
CA TYR A 97 -9.39 0.39 6.51
C TYR A 97 -10.30 -0.68 7.10
N TYR A 98 -9.73 -1.75 7.63
CA TYR A 98 -10.44 -2.92 8.16
C TYR A 98 -10.44 -3.00 9.69
N VAL A 99 -10.07 -1.91 10.40
CA VAL A 99 -10.10 -1.89 11.90
C VAL A 99 -11.48 -2.16 12.48
N GLY A 100 -12.54 -1.94 11.72
CA GLY A 100 -13.89 -2.33 12.08
C GLY A 100 -14.12 -3.86 12.12
N LYS A 101 -13.30 -4.65 11.40
CA LYS A 101 -13.30 -6.11 11.46
C LYS A 101 -12.43 -6.62 12.61
N HIS A 102 -11.23 -6.04 12.74
CA HIS A 102 -10.31 -6.34 13.83
C HIS A 102 -9.34 -5.18 14.04
N PRO A 103 -9.21 -4.65 15.28
CA PRO A 103 -8.37 -3.47 15.53
C PRO A 103 -6.89 -3.68 15.20
N ALA A 104 -6.38 -4.91 15.28
CA ALA A 104 -4.98 -5.22 14.98
C ALA A 104 -4.58 -4.98 13.51
N PHE A 105 -5.52 -4.78 12.58
CA PHE A 105 -5.17 -4.35 11.22
C PHE A 105 -4.46 -2.98 11.18
N ALA A 106 -4.63 -2.16 12.22
CA ALA A 106 -3.93 -0.90 12.32
C ALA A 106 -2.40 -1.07 12.40
N PHE A 107 -1.91 -2.13 13.06
CA PHE A 107 -0.47 -2.38 13.20
C PHE A 107 0.24 -2.63 11.86
N ASP A 108 -0.48 -3.16 10.87
CA ASP A 108 0.06 -3.34 9.51
C ASP A 108 0.25 -2.01 8.78
N THR A 109 -0.54 -0.99 9.11
CA THR A 109 -0.44 0.31 8.43
C THR A 109 0.25 1.36 9.30
N THR A 110 -0.37 1.77 10.42
CA THR A 110 0.14 2.83 11.28
C THR A 110 -0.61 2.91 12.61
N LEU A 111 0.03 3.52 13.60
CA LEU A 111 -0.58 3.93 14.86
C LEU A 111 -0.29 5.41 15.12
N PRO A 112 -1.18 6.15 15.77
CA PRO A 112 -0.88 7.51 16.25
C PRO A 112 0.39 7.52 17.12
N PHE A 113 1.27 8.50 16.88
CA PHE A 113 2.59 8.62 17.52
C PHE A 113 3.49 7.38 17.36
N GLY A 114 3.20 6.54 16.36
CA GLY A 114 3.86 5.28 16.09
C GLY A 114 5.17 5.38 15.32
N LEU A 115 5.49 4.32 14.62
CA LEU A 115 6.77 4.15 13.94
C LEU A 115 6.86 5.03 12.68
N ASN A 116 8.06 5.55 12.39
CA ASN A 116 8.37 6.07 11.07
C ASN A 116 8.67 4.94 10.07
N ALA A 117 8.79 5.25 8.77
CA ALA A 117 8.97 4.24 7.72
C ALA A 117 10.17 3.31 7.97
N ARG A 118 11.31 3.85 8.43
CA ARG A 118 12.48 3.03 8.75
C ARG A 118 12.23 2.09 9.93
N GLN A 119 11.56 2.58 10.97
CA GLN A 119 11.21 1.77 12.15
C GLN A 119 10.15 0.71 11.81
N GLN A 120 9.15 1.07 10.97
CA GLN A 120 8.15 0.12 10.48
C GLN A 120 8.80 -1.03 9.71
N ASN A 121 9.73 -0.72 8.80
CA ASN A 121 10.48 -1.74 8.08
C ASN A 121 11.33 -2.61 9.03
N ALA A 122 12.02 -2.00 10.01
CA ALA A 122 12.80 -2.76 10.99
C ALA A 122 11.91 -3.71 11.80
N TRP A 123 10.74 -3.25 12.24
CA TRP A 123 9.79 -4.09 12.96
C TRP A 123 9.23 -5.20 12.07
N MET A 124 8.82 -4.90 10.85
CA MET A 124 8.22 -5.87 9.93
C MET A 124 9.20 -6.98 9.54
N TYR A 125 10.42 -6.64 9.12
CA TYR A 125 11.34 -7.61 8.52
C TYR A 125 12.28 -8.28 9.50
N GLU A 126 12.63 -7.61 10.64
CA GLU A 126 13.62 -8.11 11.61
C GLU A 126 13.10 -8.14 13.05
N GLY A 127 12.03 -7.37 13.32
CA GLY A 127 11.47 -7.21 14.68
C GLY A 127 10.30 -8.14 14.99
N GLY A 128 10.00 -9.13 14.13
CA GLY A 128 8.95 -10.10 14.34
C GLY A 128 7.53 -9.55 14.11
N GLY A 129 7.38 -8.48 13.34
CA GLY A 129 6.07 -7.89 13.05
C GLY A 129 5.26 -8.64 11.98
N ILE A 130 5.94 -9.27 11.04
CA ILE A 130 5.30 -9.93 9.90
C ILE A 130 4.53 -11.20 10.31
N GLU A 131 5.05 -11.97 11.26
CA GLU A 131 4.48 -13.25 11.69
C GLU A 131 3.10 -13.08 12.33
N PRO A 132 2.89 -12.25 13.38
CA PRO A 132 1.57 -12.07 13.97
C PRO A 132 0.57 -11.41 13.01
N LEU A 133 1.04 -10.57 12.08
CA LEU A 133 0.18 -10.02 11.05
C LEU A 133 -0.24 -11.09 10.05
N ARG A 134 0.64 -11.96 9.60
CA ARG A 134 0.28 -13.10 8.75
C ARG A 134 -0.70 -14.05 9.44
N GLU A 135 -0.57 -14.31 10.74
CA GLU A 135 -1.57 -15.05 11.52
C GLU A 135 -2.94 -14.35 11.54
N LEU A 136 -2.95 -13.02 11.68
CA LEU A 136 -4.18 -12.24 11.59
C LEU A 136 -4.80 -12.37 10.19
N PHE A 137 -4.04 -12.14 9.13
CA PHE A 137 -4.54 -12.18 7.76
C PHE A 137 -4.97 -13.58 7.33
N ALA A 138 -4.36 -14.65 7.86
CA ALA A 138 -4.76 -16.03 7.60
C ALA A 138 -6.21 -16.29 8.05
N ARG A 139 -6.71 -15.65 9.12
CA ARG A 139 -8.11 -15.73 9.55
C ARG A 139 -9.08 -15.15 8.51
N TYR A 140 -8.56 -14.33 7.61
CA TYR A 140 -9.28 -13.71 6.49
C TYR A 140 -8.89 -14.32 5.15
N ASN A 141 -8.37 -15.56 5.14
CA ASN A 141 -7.97 -16.28 3.93
C ASN A 141 -7.01 -15.48 3.04
N CYS A 142 -6.10 -14.72 3.64
CA CYS A 142 -5.12 -13.88 2.95
C CYS A 142 -3.70 -14.11 3.48
N VAL A 143 -2.73 -13.91 2.57
CA VAL A 143 -1.30 -13.74 2.90
C VAL A 143 -0.94 -12.29 2.61
N GLN A 144 -0.31 -11.62 3.60
CA GLN A 144 0.03 -10.19 3.53
C GLN A 144 1.52 -10.01 3.22
N PHE A 145 1.82 -8.97 2.43
CA PHE A 145 3.17 -8.53 2.10
C PHE A 145 3.26 -7.00 2.19
N PRO A 146 4.23 -6.42 2.95
CA PRO A 146 4.51 -4.98 2.87
C PRO A 146 4.86 -4.59 1.43
N ALA A 147 4.12 -3.63 0.86
CA ALA A 147 4.28 -3.25 -0.54
C ALA A 147 3.93 -1.78 -0.79
N GLY A 148 4.54 -0.92 -0.03
CA GLY A 148 4.44 0.51 -0.11
C GLY A 148 4.55 1.15 1.27
N ASN A 149 5.10 2.36 1.31
CA ASN A 149 5.10 3.18 2.51
C ASN A 149 5.08 4.65 2.11
N THR A 150 4.20 5.42 2.74
CA THR A 150 4.05 6.86 2.43
C THR A 150 5.16 7.73 3.01
N GLY A 151 5.94 7.21 3.96
CA GLY A 151 6.73 8.08 4.83
C GLY A 151 5.83 8.90 5.77
N ALA A 152 6.42 9.89 6.42
CA ALA A 152 5.69 10.78 7.32
C ALA A 152 4.62 11.58 6.56
N GLN A 153 3.44 11.65 7.15
CA GLN A 153 2.29 12.34 6.55
C GLN A 153 2.05 13.71 7.14
N MET A 154 1.23 14.49 6.43
CA MET A 154 0.69 15.75 6.93
C MET A 154 -0.57 15.50 7.77
N GLY A 155 -0.91 16.50 8.59
CA GLY A 155 -2.07 16.43 9.47
C GLY A 155 -3.41 16.69 8.80
N GLY A 156 -3.42 16.99 7.49
CA GLY A 156 -4.63 17.13 6.69
C GLY A 156 -5.10 18.56 6.48
N TRP A 157 -6.21 18.66 5.77
CA TRP A 157 -6.81 19.90 5.26
C TRP A 157 -8.08 20.23 6.02
N PHE A 158 -8.19 21.48 6.43
CA PHE A 158 -9.30 21.95 7.23
C PHE A 158 -9.96 23.18 6.59
N ARG A 159 -11.28 23.25 6.63
CA ARG A 159 -12.06 24.41 6.15
C ARG A 159 -11.98 25.58 7.11
N LYS A 160 -11.72 25.31 8.40
CA LYS A 160 -11.54 26.31 9.46
C LYS A 160 -10.27 26.02 10.25
N GLU A 161 -9.72 27.04 10.90
CA GLU A 161 -8.57 26.84 11.78
C GLU A 161 -8.94 26.07 13.05
N VAL A 162 -8.01 25.24 13.51
CA VAL A 162 -8.05 24.51 14.78
C VAL A 162 -7.00 25.14 15.69
N ASN A 163 -7.42 25.96 16.63
CA ASN A 163 -6.55 26.67 17.56
C ASN A 163 -6.59 26.09 18.97
N SER A 164 -7.56 25.23 19.26
CA SER A 164 -7.79 24.65 20.57
C SER A 164 -8.53 23.31 20.48
N LEU A 165 -8.60 22.57 21.60
CA LEU A 165 -9.44 21.38 21.74
C LEU A 165 -10.93 21.66 21.51
N GLN A 166 -11.38 22.90 21.78
CA GLN A 166 -12.78 23.26 21.58
C GLN A 166 -13.17 23.22 20.09
N ASP A 167 -12.23 23.56 19.19
CA ASP A 167 -12.47 23.57 17.75
C ASP A 167 -12.60 22.17 17.14
N LEU A 168 -12.20 21.14 17.87
CA LEU A 168 -12.37 19.75 17.47
C LEU A 168 -13.80 19.23 17.74
N LYS A 169 -14.55 19.84 18.63
CA LYS A 169 -15.89 19.33 19.02
C LYS A 169 -16.88 19.43 17.88
N GLY A 170 -17.43 18.29 17.49
CA GLY A 170 -18.37 18.17 16.38
C GLY A 170 -17.74 18.29 14.99
N LEU A 171 -16.42 18.45 14.90
CA LEU A 171 -15.72 18.50 13.61
C LEU A 171 -15.90 17.18 12.85
N LYS A 172 -16.49 17.24 11.69
CA LYS A 172 -16.62 16.07 10.79
C LYS A 172 -15.33 15.89 10.05
N PHE A 173 -14.53 14.92 10.45
CA PHE A 173 -13.19 14.72 9.92
C PHE A 173 -13.05 13.36 9.26
N ARG A 174 -12.71 13.35 7.97
CA ARG A 174 -12.30 12.13 7.31
C ARG A 174 -10.92 11.74 7.82
N ILE A 175 -10.88 10.68 8.58
CA ILE A 175 -9.67 10.08 9.11
C ILE A 175 -9.86 8.57 9.27
N ALA A 176 -8.84 7.81 8.90
CA ALA A 176 -8.89 6.36 8.93
C ALA A 176 -8.24 5.78 10.20
N GLY A 177 -8.44 4.48 10.41
CA GLY A 177 -7.75 3.72 11.43
C GLY A 177 -8.06 4.10 12.87
N ILE A 178 -7.12 3.82 13.77
CA ILE A 178 -7.23 4.09 15.21
C ILE A 178 -7.22 5.61 15.49
N ALA A 179 -6.59 6.40 14.65
CA ALA A 179 -6.59 7.86 14.80
C ALA A 179 -8.01 8.44 14.88
N GLY A 180 -8.94 7.92 14.07
CA GLY A 180 -10.34 8.30 14.16
C GLY A 180 -10.95 8.01 15.55
N GLN A 181 -10.62 6.86 16.14
CA GLN A 181 -11.11 6.49 17.47
C GLN A 181 -10.49 7.38 18.57
N VAL A 182 -9.22 7.74 18.46
CA VAL A 182 -8.55 8.69 19.39
C VAL A 182 -9.23 10.05 19.31
N LEU A 183 -9.39 10.60 18.12
CA LEU A 183 -9.99 11.92 17.92
C LEU A 183 -11.48 11.96 18.31
N ALA A 184 -12.21 10.85 18.18
CA ALA A 184 -13.60 10.75 18.67
C ALA A 184 -13.69 11.01 20.17
N LYS A 185 -12.69 10.57 20.97
CA LYS A 185 -12.63 10.87 22.42
C LYS A 185 -12.44 12.36 22.71
N LEU A 186 -11.91 13.11 21.74
CA LEU A 186 -11.73 14.56 21.80
C LEU A 186 -12.94 15.33 21.24
N GLY A 187 -13.99 14.62 20.83
CA GLY A 187 -15.23 15.20 20.34
C GLY A 187 -15.33 15.36 18.82
N VAL A 188 -14.34 14.89 18.05
CA VAL A 188 -14.40 14.80 16.59
C VAL A 188 -15.44 13.75 16.17
N VAL A 189 -16.06 13.96 15.01
CA VAL A 189 -16.94 12.99 14.33
C VAL A 189 -16.15 12.38 13.18
N PRO A 190 -15.42 11.26 13.39
CA PRO A 190 -14.60 10.65 12.35
C PRO A 190 -15.47 9.98 11.30
N GLN A 191 -15.04 10.03 10.06
CA GLN A 191 -15.67 9.36 8.94
C GLN A 191 -14.62 8.67 8.08
N GLN A 192 -14.88 7.43 7.65
CA GLN A 192 -14.03 6.72 6.73
C GLN A 192 -14.64 6.78 5.33
N ILE A 193 -14.03 7.59 4.47
CA ILE A 193 -14.46 7.86 3.09
C ILE A 193 -13.30 7.53 2.16
N ALA A 194 -13.59 6.96 0.99
CA ALA A 194 -12.59 6.64 -0.02
C ALA A 194 -11.95 7.91 -0.59
N GLY A 195 -10.67 7.85 -0.96
CA GLY A 195 -9.91 9.01 -1.46
C GLY A 195 -10.53 9.70 -2.67
N SER A 196 -11.16 8.93 -3.56
CA SER A 196 -11.86 9.45 -4.75
C SER A 196 -13.08 10.34 -4.45
N GLU A 197 -13.61 10.30 -3.22
CA GLU A 197 -14.82 11.01 -2.83
C GLU A 197 -14.55 12.27 -1.98
N LEU A 198 -13.29 12.45 -1.53
CA LEU A 198 -12.93 13.45 -0.52
C LEU A 198 -13.10 14.88 -0.99
N TYR A 199 -12.70 15.19 -2.23
CA TYR A 199 -12.85 16.53 -2.77
C TYR A 199 -14.32 16.99 -2.73
N GLN A 200 -15.22 16.14 -3.21
CA GLN A 200 -16.66 16.44 -3.23
C GLN A 200 -17.25 16.54 -1.82
N ALA A 201 -16.79 15.70 -0.89
CA ALA A 201 -17.26 15.74 0.49
C ALA A 201 -16.84 17.05 1.19
N LEU A 202 -15.62 17.52 0.98
CA LEU A 202 -15.16 18.83 1.46
C LEU A 202 -15.89 19.99 0.77
N GLU A 203 -16.03 19.95 -0.55
CA GLU A 203 -16.69 21.00 -1.34
C GLU A 203 -18.14 21.21 -0.90
N ARG A 204 -18.88 20.11 -0.71
CA ARG A 204 -20.28 20.15 -0.26
C ARG A 204 -20.45 20.44 1.24
N GLY A 205 -19.35 20.43 2.02
CA GLY A 205 -19.39 20.59 3.47
C GLY A 205 -19.98 19.39 4.20
N THR A 206 -20.04 18.22 3.56
CA THR A 206 -20.39 16.95 4.21
C THR A 206 -19.38 16.60 5.30
N ILE A 207 -18.11 16.95 5.07
CA ILE A 207 -17.01 16.91 6.03
C ILE A 207 -16.37 18.29 6.16
N ASP A 208 -15.77 18.59 7.31
CA ASP A 208 -15.10 19.85 7.63
C ASP A 208 -13.58 19.76 7.43
N ALA A 209 -13.05 18.56 7.48
CA ALA A 209 -11.62 18.28 7.32
C ALA A 209 -11.39 16.90 6.72
N ALA A 210 -10.22 16.72 6.08
CA ALA A 210 -9.77 15.45 5.55
C ALA A 210 -8.25 15.34 5.68
N GLU A 211 -7.77 14.21 6.18
CA GLU A 211 -6.38 13.77 5.98
C GLU A 211 -6.31 12.83 4.77
N TRP A 212 -5.15 12.75 4.14
CA TRP A 212 -4.90 11.78 3.09
C TRP A 212 -3.47 11.23 3.19
N VAL A 213 -2.48 11.87 2.58
CA VAL A 213 -1.08 11.44 2.70
C VAL A 213 -0.19 12.65 2.99
N GLY A 214 0.00 13.49 2.00
CA GLY A 214 0.94 14.59 2.04
C GLY A 214 0.94 15.38 0.75
N PRO A 215 1.86 16.35 0.61
CA PRO A 215 1.78 17.38 -0.41
C PRO A 215 1.56 16.85 -1.83
N TYR A 216 2.26 15.76 -2.20
CA TYR A 216 2.23 15.27 -3.57
C TYR A 216 0.87 14.71 -4.00
N ASP A 217 0.26 13.89 -3.16
CA ASP A 217 -1.07 13.34 -3.45
C ASP A 217 -2.17 14.38 -3.21
N ASP A 218 -2.04 15.17 -2.14
CA ASP A 218 -3.02 16.17 -1.73
C ASP A 218 -3.18 17.26 -2.80
N ALA A 219 -2.08 17.63 -3.48
CA ALA A 219 -2.12 18.54 -4.64
C ALA A 219 -2.98 17.98 -5.77
N LYS A 220 -2.88 16.69 -6.06
CA LYS A 220 -3.67 16.02 -7.10
C LYS A 220 -5.14 15.90 -6.75
N LEU A 221 -5.46 15.77 -5.47
CA LEU A 221 -6.82 15.75 -4.97
C LEU A 221 -7.45 17.14 -4.89
N GLY A 222 -6.64 18.21 -5.03
CA GLY A 222 -7.11 19.58 -5.16
C GLY A 222 -7.66 20.19 -3.89
N PHE A 223 -7.33 19.69 -2.72
CA PHE A 223 -7.89 20.08 -1.42
C PHE A 223 -7.72 21.56 -1.10
N VAL A 224 -6.64 22.19 -1.56
CA VAL A 224 -6.36 23.63 -1.35
C VAL A 224 -7.50 24.55 -1.81
N LYS A 225 -8.31 24.11 -2.80
CA LYS A 225 -9.44 24.89 -3.36
C LYS A 225 -10.65 24.92 -2.43
N VAL A 226 -10.81 23.92 -1.57
CA VAL A 226 -12.04 23.70 -0.76
C VAL A 226 -11.76 23.73 0.75
N ALA A 227 -10.49 23.59 1.18
CA ALA A 227 -10.06 23.62 2.57
C ALA A 227 -8.65 24.26 2.64
N PRO A 228 -8.51 25.57 2.98
CA PRO A 228 -7.25 26.26 2.79
C PRO A 228 -6.21 26.03 3.89
N TYR A 229 -6.58 25.47 5.04
CA TYR A 229 -5.67 25.28 6.17
C TYR A 229 -5.06 23.88 6.13
N TYR A 230 -3.73 23.83 5.99
CA TYR A 230 -2.98 22.60 5.88
C TYR A 230 -2.12 22.38 7.12
N TYR A 231 -2.49 21.39 7.91
CA TYR A 231 -1.91 21.15 9.23
C TYR A 231 -0.75 20.16 9.22
N TYR A 232 0.18 20.36 10.16
CA TYR A 232 1.30 19.48 10.47
C TYR A 232 1.61 19.50 11.98
N PRO A 233 2.34 18.49 12.51
CA PRO A 233 2.66 17.21 11.90
C PRO A 233 1.42 16.31 11.79
N GLY A 234 1.45 15.32 10.88
CA GLY A 234 0.49 14.21 10.89
C GLY A 234 0.84 13.23 11.99
N PHE A 235 0.61 13.60 13.25
CA PHE A 235 1.02 12.80 14.41
C PHE A 235 0.30 11.45 14.51
N TRP A 236 -0.76 11.27 13.77
CA TRP A 236 -1.46 9.99 13.62
C TRP A 236 -0.82 9.04 12.61
N GLU A 237 0.08 9.52 11.74
CA GLU A 237 0.76 8.71 10.74
C GLU A 237 2.22 9.14 10.56
N GLY A 238 3.09 8.62 11.45
CA GLY A 238 4.55 8.76 11.32
C GLY A 238 5.08 8.06 10.06
N SER A 239 4.33 7.08 9.57
CA SER A 239 4.37 6.48 8.24
C SER A 239 3.08 5.69 8.05
N ALA A 240 2.70 5.41 6.80
CA ALA A 240 1.63 4.44 6.52
C ALA A 240 2.17 3.37 5.57
N GLN A 241 2.30 2.14 6.08
CA GLN A 241 2.60 0.99 5.26
C GLN A 241 1.37 0.55 4.49
N LEU A 242 1.56 0.22 3.22
CA LEU A 242 0.56 -0.41 2.37
C LEU A 242 0.92 -1.86 2.14
N SER A 243 -0.10 -2.67 1.87
CA SER A 243 0.07 -4.11 1.74
C SER A 243 -0.50 -4.64 0.44
N ILE A 244 0.22 -5.58 -0.14
CA ILE A 244 -0.35 -6.55 -1.08
C ILE A 244 -0.94 -7.67 -0.25
N LEU A 245 -2.20 -7.98 -0.53
CA LEU A 245 -2.93 -9.13 0.01
C LEU A 245 -3.10 -10.15 -1.12
N VAL A 246 -2.75 -11.39 -0.86
CA VAL A 246 -2.93 -12.51 -1.80
C VAL A 246 -3.91 -13.50 -1.18
N ASN A 247 -4.89 -13.98 -1.94
CA ASN A 247 -5.77 -15.06 -1.47
C ASN A 247 -4.94 -16.28 -1.08
N ALA A 248 -5.16 -16.84 0.11
CA ALA A 248 -4.32 -17.89 0.68
C ALA A 248 -4.31 -19.19 -0.17
N GLN A 249 -5.44 -19.53 -0.82
CA GLN A 249 -5.50 -20.69 -1.71
C GLN A 249 -4.67 -20.42 -2.97
N LYS A 250 -4.80 -19.24 -3.55
CA LYS A 250 -4.02 -18.83 -4.72
C LYS A 250 -2.52 -18.76 -4.41
N TRP A 251 -2.16 -18.32 -3.21
CA TRP A 251 -0.78 -18.37 -2.74
C TRP A 251 -0.25 -19.81 -2.64
N ALA A 252 -1.04 -20.72 -2.08
CA ALA A 252 -0.65 -22.14 -1.94
C ALA A 252 -0.44 -22.82 -3.29
N GLU A 253 -1.19 -22.44 -4.34
CA GLU A 253 -1.09 -22.97 -5.70
C GLU A 253 0.16 -22.49 -6.45
N LEU A 254 0.84 -21.40 -5.97
CA LEU A 254 1.98 -20.83 -6.68
C LEU A 254 3.21 -21.75 -6.62
N PRO A 255 3.92 -21.95 -7.74
CA PRO A 255 5.26 -22.51 -7.76
C PRO A 255 6.22 -21.65 -6.93
N GLU A 256 7.20 -22.29 -6.29
CA GLU A 256 8.16 -21.58 -5.41
C GLU A 256 8.86 -20.37 -6.09
N PRO A 257 9.33 -20.45 -7.36
CA PRO A 257 9.91 -19.29 -8.02
C PRO A 257 8.93 -18.09 -8.15
N TYR A 258 7.62 -18.35 -8.23
CA TYR A 258 6.63 -17.27 -8.31
C TYR A 258 6.34 -16.67 -6.93
N LYS A 259 6.40 -17.46 -5.86
CA LYS A 259 6.34 -16.95 -4.48
C LYS A 259 7.49 -16.00 -4.21
N VAL A 260 8.71 -16.41 -4.55
CA VAL A 260 9.90 -15.56 -4.44
C VAL A 260 9.76 -14.27 -5.26
N ALA A 261 9.20 -14.36 -6.49
CA ALA A 261 8.95 -13.18 -7.30
C ALA A 261 7.97 -12.20 -6.65
N VAL A 262 6.90 -12.71 -6.01
CA VAL A 262 5.93 -11.89 -5.26
C VAL A 262 6.60 -11.19 -4.08
N GLU A 263 7.39 -11.90 -3.29
CA GLU A 263 8.09 -11.34 -2.13
C GLU A 263 9.08 -10.24 -2.53
N LEU A 264 9.91 -10.49 -3.54
CA LEU A 264 10.87 -9.52 -4.04
C LEU A 264 10.19 -8.29 -4.65
N ALA A 265 9.13 -8.49 -5.43
CA ALA A 265 8.39 -7.38 -6.04
C ALA A 265 7.68 -6.52 -4.98
N ALA A 266 7.15 -7.13 -3.92
CA ALA A 266 6.54 -6.42 -2.80
C ALA A 266 7.57 -5.57 -2.04
N ALA A 267 8.72 -6.17 -1.68
CA ALA A 267 9.80 -5.48 -0.97
C ALA A 267 10.37 -4.30 -1.78
N GLU A 268 10.61 -4.48 -3.10
CA GLU A 268 11.04 -3.38 -3.98
C GLU A 268 9.99 -2.28 -4.03
N THR A 269 8.71 -2.63 -4.16
CA THR A 269 7.61 -1.68 -4.20
C THR A 269 7.53 -0.85 -2.93
N ASN A 270 7.76 -1.47 -1.77
CA ASN A 270 7.79 -0.81 -0.47
C ASN A 270 8.87 0.29 -0.42
N VAL A 271 10.09 -0.03 -0.80
CA VAL A 271 11.22 0.93 -0.83
C VAL A 271 10.98 2.03 -1.86
N ARG A 272 10.54 1.67 -3.07
CA ARG A 272 10.37 2.60 -4.18
C ARG A 272 9.30 3.64 -3.91
N MET A 273 8.16 3.25 -3.34
CA MET A 273 7.08 4.18 -3.01
C MET A 273 7.53 5.21 -1.97
N ASN A 274 8.21 4.77 -0.91
CA ASN A 274 8.74 5.69 0.11
C ASN A 274 9.70 6.70 -0.52
N ALA A 275 10.67 6.25 -1.32
CA ALA A 275 11.60 7.14 -2.02
C ALA A 275 10.89 8.13 -2.96
N GLN A 276 9.80 7.73 -3.62
CA GLN A 276 9.02 8.63 -4.48
C GLN A 276 8.39 9.77 -3.67
N TYR A 277 7.82 9.47 -2.50
CA TYR A 277 7.22 10.51 -1.65
C TYR A 277 8.27 11.45 -1.08
N ASP A 278 9.40 10.94 -0.61
CA ASP A 278 10.48 11.76 -0.07
C ASP A 278 10.98 12.80 -1.08
N VAL A 279 11.10 12.41 -2.36
CA VAL A 279 11.52 13.32 -3.43
C VAL A 279 10.40 14.29 -3.82
N ARG A 280 9.17 13.82 -3.99
CA ARG A 280 8.10 14.59 -4.64
C ARG A 280 7.35 15.52 -3.69
N ASN A 281 7.27 15.18 -2.41
CA ASN A 281 6.57 15.99 -1.41
C ASN A 281 7.17 17.38 -1.25
N HIS A 282 8.49 17.51 -1.41
CA HIS A 282 9.17 18.80 -1.25
C HIS A 282 8.70 19.86 -2.27
N ASP A 283 8.67 19.49 -3.55
CA ASP A 283 8.26 20.43 -4.60
C ASP A 283 6.74 20.66 -4.56
N ALA A 284 5.97 19.61 -4.33
CA ALA A 284 4.52 19.71 -4.20
C ALA A 284 4.08 20.61 -3.04
N LEU A 285 4.81 20.61 -1.92
CA LEU A 285 4.51 21.52 -0.79
C LEU A 285 4.68 22.98 -1.20
N ARG A 286 5.75 23.30 -1.94
CA ARG A 286 5.97 24.67 -2.45
C ARG A 286 4.86 25.11 -3.39
N GLU A 287 4.46 24.22 -4.31
CA GLU A 287 3.35 24.49 -5.24
C GLU A 287 2.03 24.72 -4.49
N LEU A 288 1.72 23.90 -3.48
CA LEU A 288 0.52 24.07 -2.66
C LEU A 288 0.50 25.42 -1.91
N VAL A 289 1.63 25.82 -1.34
CA VAL A 289 1.75 27.13 -0.66
C VAL A 289 1.55 28.27 -1.65
N GLN A 290 2.13 28.18 -2.86
CA GLN A 290 1.92 29.16 -3.93
C GLN A 290 0.47 29.19 -4.40
N ALA A 291 -0.23 28.05 -4.37
CA ALA A 291 -1.64 27.93 -4.69
C ALA A 291 -2.58 28.41 -3.56
N GLY A 292 -2.04 28.87 -2.43
CA GLY A 292 -2.79 29.48 -1.33
C GLY A 292 -3.00 28.60 -0.10
N ALA A 293 -2.32 27.46 -0.01
CA ALA A 293 -2.35 26.63 1.20
C ALA A 293 -1.75 27.40 2.40
N ARG A 294 -2.49 27.41 3.49
CA ARG A 294 -2.08 28.07 4.75
C ARG A 294 -1.56 27.02 5.72
N LEU A 295 -0.24 26.87 5.77
CA LEU A 295 0.39 25.93 6.71
C LEU A 295 0.12 26.33 8.15
N ARG A 296 -0.26 25.35 8.97
CA ARG A 296 -0.51 25.50 10.41
C ARG A 296 0.09 24.34 11.18
N ALA A 297 0.78 24.63 12.26
CA ALA A 297 1.14 23.63 13.24
C ALA A 297 -0.09 23.31 14.12
N PHE A 298 -0.31 22.01 14.43
CA PHE A 298 -1.29 21.69 15.46
C PHE A 298 -0.88 22.28 16.80
N PRO A 299 -1.83 22.87 17.54
CA PRO A 299 -1.56 23.33 18.90
C PRO A 299 -1.07 22.18 19.77
N ARG A 300 -0.01 22.44 20.55
CA ARG A 300 0.55 21.42 21.45
C ARG A 300 -0.49 20.78 22.38
N PRO A 301 -1.45 21.52 22.99
CA PRO A 301 -2.51 20.90 23.79
C PRO A 301 -3.37 19.90 23.03
N VAL A 302 -3.56 20.07 21.71
CA VAL A 302 -4.31 19.11 20.89
C VAL A 302 -3.54 17.81 20.75
N MET A 303 -2.21 17.90 20.48
CA MET A 303 -1.36 16.71 20.37
C MET A 303 -1.22 15.98 21.71
N GLU A 304 -1.03 16.73 22.83
CA GLU A 304 -0.94 16.16 24.18
C GLU A 304 -2.23 15.45 24.60
N ALA A 305 -3.39 16.01 24.25
CA ALA A 305 -4.67 15.36 24.55
C ALA A 305 -4.95 14.12 23.69
N ALA A 306 -4.34 14.03 22.50
CA ALA A 306 -4.47 12.87 21.62
C ALA A 306 -3.52 11.74 22.02
N TYR A 307 -2.40 12.06 22.67
CA TYR A 307 -1.41 11.10 23.20
C TYR A 307 -1.94 10.41 24.45
#